data_057aab27fb04fe826253ab252e22165f
#
_entry.id   057aab27fb04fe826253ab252e22165f
#
_cell.length_a   1.000
_cell.length_b   1.000
_cell.length_c   1.000
_cell.angle_alpha   90.00
_cell.angle_beta   90.00
_cell.angle_gamma   90.00
#
_symmetry.space_group_name_H-M   'P 1'
#
loop_
_entity.id
_entity.type
_entity.pdbx_description
1 polymer ?
#
loop_
_entity_poly.entity_id
_entity_poly.type
_entity_poly.pdbx_seq_one_letter_code
_entity_poly.pdbx_strand_id
1 'polypeptide(L)'
;RRRVKEQLKKMGGLEYWDVNFSYADRDTGAQKFVVLPESGGGLLITGDPLPAGSVYAIGLDPGDRKLALFLIQTQVNPGSGRIIPLGNLSPTMREALKAADAYLKAHIRDLGIDRDPRQYDFTIQAVNLNQAKEGAETAIAFFISLVSALLERPTDPTTVVTGEMSVKGMLHRVASLPERLELAREAGAKRVLIPSENKRDLADVPDETLNRLQPVFYTDPINAAIRAMGIE
;
A
#
# COMPACT_ATOMS: atom_id res chain seq x y z
N ARG A 1 12.09 -4.28 28.74
CA ARG A 1 12.95 -4.57 27.56
C ARG A 1 14.21 -5.36 27.91
N ARG A 2 14.92 -5.08 29.00
CA ARG A 2 16.16 -5.78 29.40
C ARG A 2 15.90 -7.23 29.81
N ARG A 3 14.85 -7.50 30.60
CA ARG A 3 14.45 -8.85 31.04
C ARG A 3 13.99 -9.75 29.89
N VAL A 4 13.26 -9.20 28.91
CA VAL A 4 12.83 -9.96 27.73
C VAL A 4 14.03 -10.39 26.88
N LYS A 5 15.03 -9.49 26.69
CA LYS A 5 16.28 -9.84 26.00
C LYS A 5 17.10 -10.91 26.72
N GLU A 6 17.12 -10.90 28.06
CA GLU A 6 17.83 -11.91 28.85
C GLU A 6 17.13 -13.28 28.80
N GLN A 7 15.80 -13.31 28.79
CA GLN A 7 15.04 -14.55 28.61
C GLN A 7 15.20 -15.12 27.19
N LEU A 8 15.12 -14.29 26.15
CA LEU A 8 15.38 -14.69 24.76
C LEU A 8 16.78 -15.29 24.60
N LYS A 9 17.78 -14.73 25.28
CA LYS A 9 19.16 -15.23 25.25
C LYS A 9 19.31 -16.58 25.97
N LYS A 10 18.53 -16.82 27.04
CA LYS A 10 18.49 -18.11 27.77
C LYS A 10 17.77 -19.22 27.01
N MET A 11 16.88 -18.88 26.08
CA MET A 11 16.05 -19.82 25.33
C MET A 11 16.68 -20.25 23.99
N GLY A 12 17.94 -19.91 23.71
CA GLY A 12 18.70 -20.47 22.59
C GLY A 12 18.54 -19.80 21.25
N GLY A 13 17.94 -18.60 21.18
CA GLY A 13 17.90 -17.80 19.96
C GLY A 13 16.56 -17.78 19.22
N LEU A 14 16.59 -17.36 17.96
CA LEU A 14 15.45 -16.99 17.12
C LEU A 14 14.44 -18.12 16.79
N GLU A 15 14.72 -19.36 17.15
CA GLU A 15 13.85 -20.52 16.84
C GLU A 15 12.59 -20.63 17.71
N TYR A 16 12.41 -19.74 18.68
CA TYR A 16 11.32 -19.82 19.67
C TYR A 16 10.38 -18.60 19.65
N TRP A 17 10.16 -18.00 18.51
CA TRP A 17 9.28 -16.82 18.39
C TRP A 17 7.80 -17.11 18.68
N ASP A 18 7.40 -18.38 18.70
CA ASP A 18 6.04 -18.83 19.05
C ASP A 18 5.77 -18.92 20.57
N VAL A 19 6.68 -18.45 21.39
CA VAL A 19 6.53 -18.60 22.85
C VAL A 19 5.73 -17.44 23.42
N ASN A 20 4.63 -17.77 24.07
CA ASN A 20 3.87 -16.86 24.92
C ASN A 20 4.71 -16.49 26.15
N PHE A 21 5.12 -15.22 26.24
CA PHE A 21 5.76 -14.72 27.47
C PHE A 21 4.68 -14.37 28.48
N SER A 22 4.77 -14.94 29.67
CA SER A 22 3.96 -14.54 30.81
C SER A 22 4.77 -13.66 31.76
N TYR A 23 4.13 -12.65 32.30
CA TYR A 23 4.67 -11.82 33.38
C TYR A 23 3.60 -11.58 34.43
N ALA A 24 4.01 -11.50 35.68
CA ALA A 24 3.10 -11.10 36.75
C ALA A 24 2.94 -9.58 36.74
N ASP A 25 1.69 -9.12 36.63
CA ASP A 25 1.35 -7.73 36.81
C ASP A 25 1.68 -7.31 38.26
N ARG A 26 2.40 -6.19 38.42
CA ARG A 26 2.89 -5.76 39.74
C ARG A 26 1.79 -5.29 40.67
N ASP A 27 0.68 -4.80 40.14
CA ASP A 27 -0.39 -4.19 40.92
C ASP A 27 -1.47 -5.23 41.27
N THR A 28 -1.71 -6.21 40.42
CA THR A 28 -2.78 -7.19 40.56
C THR A 28 -2.28 -8.61 40.86
N GLY A 29 -0.99 -8.90 40.68
CA GLY A 29 -0.41 -10.24 40.78
C GLY A 29 -0.88 -11.21 39.68
N ALA A 30 -1.75 -10.77 38.78
CA ALA A 30 -2.30 -11.61 37.71
C ALA A 30 -1.23 -11.91 36.64
N GLN A 31 -1.17 -13.16 36.16
CA GLN A 31 -0.33 -13.51 35.02
C GLN A 31 -0.92 -12.95 33.73
N LYS A 32 -0.17 -12.07 33.08
CA LYS A 32 -0.48 -11.55 31.75
C LYS A 32 0.43 -12.20 30.71
N PHE A 33 -0.14 -12.52 29.57
CA PHE A 33 0.58 -13.15 28.45
C PHE A 33 0.83 -12.12 27.36
N VAL A 34 2.06 -12.07 26.86
CA VAL A 34 2.40 -11.32 25.65
C VAL A 34 2.60 -12.35 24.55
N VAL A 35 1.69 -12.35 23.58
CA VAL A 35 1.85 -13.13 22.35
C VAL A 35 2.76 -12.33 21.43
N LEU A 36 3.91 -12.92 21.10
CA LEU A 36 4.80 -12.36 20.06
C LEU A 36 4.41 -13.02 18.73
N PRO A 37 3.99 -12.23 17.72
CA PRO A 37 3.74 -12.78 16.39
C PRO A 37 5.03 -13.37 15.81
N GLU A 38 4.95 -14.46 15.05
CA GLU A 38 6.06 -15.12 14.37
C GLU A 38 6.96 -14.16 13.58
N SER A 39 6.40 -13.08 13.04
CA SER A 39 7.08 -12.07 12.22
C SER A 39 7.48 -10.79 12.98
N GLY A 40 7.48 -10.81 14.33
CA GLY A 40 7.94 -9.68 15.15
C GLY A 40 7.01 -8.46 15.18
N GLY A 41 5.87 -8.50 14.52
CA GLY A 41 4.79 -7.52 14.50
C GLY A 41 3.57 -8.14 13.84
N GLY A 42 2.36 -7.70 14.19
CA GLY A 42 1.13 -8.09 13.47
C GLY A 42 1.25 -7.77 11.97
N LEU A 43 0.44 -8.43 11.16
CA LEU A 43 0.35 -8.11 9.72
C LEU A 43 0.07 -6.62 9.54
N LEU A 44 0.80 -5.96 8.64
CA LEU A 44 0.59 -4.55 8.32
C LEU A 44 -0.73 -4.34 7.56
N ILE A 45 -1.16 -5.37 6.84
CA ILE A 45 -2.43 -5.44 6.11
C ILE A 45 -3.28 -6.51 6.79
N THR A 46 -4.20 -6.07 7.64
CA THR A 46 -5.04 -6.95 8.46
C THR A 46 -6.26 -7.48 7.71
N GLY A 47 -6.62 -6.85 6.59
CA GLY A 47 -7.84 -7.15 5.83
C GLY A 47 -9.08 -6.47 6.40
N ASP A 48 -8.94 -5.60 7.39
CA ASP A 48 -10.04 -4.78 7.89
C ASP A 48 -10.52 -3.81 6.81
N PRO A 49 -11.84 -3.52 6.72
CA PRO A 49 -12.37 -2.59 5.73
C PRO A 49 -11.67 -1.24 5.75
N LEU A 50 -11.23 -0.79 4.59
CA LEU A 50 -10.64 0.54 4.41
C LEU A 50 -11.74 1.57 4.12
N PRO A 51 -11.64 2.80 4.64
CA PRO A 51 -12.50 3.89 4.18
C PRO A 51 -12.21 4.23 2.72
N ALA A 52 -13.23 4.76 2.01
CA ALA A 52 -13.05 5.27 0.66
C ALA A 52 -11.89 6.29 0.61
N GLY A 53 -11.15 6.27 -0.48
CA GLY A 53 -9.94 7.07 -0.63
C GLY A 53 -8.67 6.45 -0.01
N SER A 54 -8.74 5.23 0.53
CA SER A 54 -7.58 4.55 1.11
C SER A 54 -7.11 3.42 0.19
N VAL A 55 -5.78 3.29 0.00
CA VAL A 55 -5.18 2.22 -0.81
C VAL A 55 -3.77 1.89 -0.31
N TYR A 56 -3.45 0.61 -0.25
CA TYR A 56 -2.07 0.18 0.00
C TYR A 56 -1.24 0.23 -1.28
N ALA A 57 -0.02 0.75 -1.18
CA ALA A 57 0.90 0.90 -2.29
C ALA A 57 2.31 0.44 -1.94
N ILE A 58 3.00 -0.18 -2.90
CA ILE A 58 4.44 -0.43 -2.82
C ILE A 58 5.14 0.47 -3.82
N GLY A 59 6.06 1.29 -3.30
CA GLY A 59 6.98 2.11 -4.06
C GLY A 59 8.43 1.70 -3.86
N LEU A 60 9.31 2.23 -4.69
CA LEU A 60 10.76 2.06 -4.57
C LEU A 60 11.38 3.34 -4.02
N ASP A 61 12.26 3.21 -3.02
CA ASP A 61 13.16 4.28 -2.63
C ASP A 61 14.40 4.24 -3.55
N PRO A 62 14.57 5.20 -4.48
CA PRO A 62 15.66 5.17 -5.43
C PRO A 62 17.04 5.34 -4.78
N GLY A 63 17.11 6.04 -3.63
CA GLY A 63 18.34 6.31 -2.91
C GLY A 63 18.91 5.06 -2.24
N ASP A 64 18.09 4.43 -1.41
CA ASP A 64 18.46 3.24 -0.64
C ASP A 64 18.14 1.93 -1.38
N ARG A 65 17.48 1.98 -2.53
CA ARG A 65 16.97 0.83 -3.31
C ARG A 65 16.09 -0.12 -2.44
N LYS A 66 15.40 0.46 -1.46
CA LYS A 66 14.48 -0.26 -0.59
C LYS A 66 13.04 -0.12 -1.09
N LEU A 67 12.28 -1.17 -0.88
CA LEU A 67 10.86 -1.12 -1.13
C LEU A 67 10.14 -0.49 0.07
N ALA A 68 9.21 0.39 -0.23
CA ALA A 68 8.38 1.10 0.72
C ALA A 68 6.93 0.63 0.61
N LEU A 69 6.33 0.29 1.74
CA LEU A 69 4.89 0.04 1.84
C LEU A 69 4.21 1.27 2.43
N PHE A 70 3.22 1.79 1.72
CA PHE A 70 2.44 2.96 2.11
C PHE A 70 0.96 2.62 2.24
N LEU A 71 0.28 3.30 3.16
CA LEU A 71 -1.15 3.52 3.10
C LEU A 71 -1.38 4.94 2.59
N ILE A 72 -1.86 5.06 1.36
CA ILE A 72 -2.26 6.34 0.76
C ILE A 72 -3.70 6.59 1.15
N GLN A 73 -3.99 7.80 1.65
CA GLN A 73 -5.32 8.20 2.08
C GLN A 73 -5.68 9.56 1.48
N THR A 74 -6.86 9.64 0.90
CA THR A 74 -7.41 10.86 0.31
C THR A 74 -8.74 11.20 0.96
N GLN A 75 -8.85 12.45 1.43
CA GLN A 75 -10.09 13.07 1.88
C GLN A 75 -10.57 14.09 0.86
N VAL A 76 -11.85 14.04 0.49
CA VAL A 76 -12.47 14.95 -0.46
C VAL A 76 -13.40 15.91 0.29
N ASN A 77 -13.30 17.20 -0.03
CA ASN A 77 -14.18 18.25 0.49
C ASN A 77 -14.62 19.16 -0.67
N PRO A 78 -15.81 19.80 -0.61
CA PRO A 78 -16.17 20.84 -1.58
C PRO A 78 -15.07 21.91 -1.66
N GLY A 79 -14.71 22.32 -2.88
CA GLY A 79 -13.56 23.21 -3.07
C GLY A 79 -13.40 23.69 -4.51
N SER A 80 -12.17 23.87 -4.94
CA SER A 80 -11.82 24.46 -6.24
C SER A 80 -10.83 23.60 -7.07
N GLY A 81 -10.75 22.31 -6.80
CA GLY A 81 -9.90 21.37 -7.52
C GLY A 81 -8.45 21.37 -7.06
N ARG A 82 -8.19 21.79 -5.81
CA ARG A 82 -6.82 21.83 -5.28
C ARG A 82 -6.39 20.48 -4.72
N ILE A 83 -5.13 20.15 -4.93
CA ILE A 83 -4.46 19.03 -4.27
C ILE A 83 -3.68 19.59 -3.09
N ILE A 84 -3.97 19.05 -1.90
CA ILE A 84 -3.38 19.47 -0.62
C ILE A 84 -2.64 18.28 -0.02
N PRO A 85 -1.33 18.13 -0.29
CA PRO A 85 -0.55 17.06 0.30
C PRO A 85 -0.30 17.33 1.78
N LEU A 86 -0.52 16.33 2.63
CA LEU A 86 -0.17 16.35 4.05
C LEU A 86 1.11 15.55 4.31
N GLY A 87 1.89 16.03 5.27
CA GLY A 87 3.16 15.41 5.65
C GLY A 87 4.26 15.63 4.61
N ASN A 88 5.33 14.85 4.74
CA ASN A 88 6.51 14.99 3.88
C ASN A 88 6.45 14.00 2.71
N LEU A 89 5.63 14.31 1.70
CA LEU A 89 5.74 13.60 0.43
C LEU A 89 7.08 13.95 -0.24
N SER A 90 7.81 12.94 -0.69
CA SER A 90 9.03 13.14 -1.46
C SER A 90 8.75 13.88 -2.77
N PRO A 91 9.75 14.55 -3.38
CA PRO A 91 9.58 15.19 -4.67
C PRO A 91 9.00 14.22 -5.73
N THR A 92 9.49 12.99 -5.77
CA THR A 92 9.02 11.94 -6.69
C THR A 92 7.55 11.61 -6.48
N MET A 93 7.10 11.45 -5.23
CA MET A 93 5.69 11.20 -4.91
C MET A 93 4.81 12.41 -5.26
N ARG A 94 5.30 13.63 -5.10
CA ARG A 94 4.56 14.85 -5.50
C ARG A 94 4.34 14.91 -7.01
N GLU A 95 5.34 14.52 -7.80
CA GLU A 95 5.19 14.44 -9.26
C GLU A 95 4.22 13.32 -9.65
N ALA A 96 4.31 12.16 -9.03
CA ALA A 96 3.38 11.05 -9.22
C ALA A 96 1.92 11.49 -8.91
N LEU A 97 1.72 12.22 -7.82
CA LEU A 97 0.41 12.76 -7.44
C LEU A 97 -0.12 13.78 -8.45
N LYS A 98 0.73 14.68 -8.96
CA LYS A 98 0.34 15.64 -10.02
C LYS A 98 -0.05 14.94 -11.31
N ALA A 99 0.67 13.89 -11.71
CA ALA A 99 0.33 13.10 -12.88
C ALA A 99 -1.04 12.40 -12.70
N ALA A 100 -1.29 11.84 -11.53
CA ALA A 100 -2.55 11.21 -11.17
C ALA A 100 -3.74 12.18 -11.21
N ASP A 101 -3.60 13.38 -10.63
CA ASP A 101 -4.61 14.42 -10.64
C ASP A 101 -4.91 14.94 -12.06
N ALA A 102 -3.86 15.19 -12.84
CA ALA A 102 -4.01 15.64 -14.22
C ALA A 102 -4.74 14.58 -15.08
N TYR A 103 -4.41 13.32 -14.91
CA TYR A 103 -5.07 12.22 -15.60
C TYR A 103 -6.54 12.09 -15.17
N LEU A 104 -6.85 12.16 -13.88
CA LEU A 104 -8.22 12.14 -13.37
C LEU A 104 -9.07 13.24 -13.99
N LYS A 105 -8.58 14.49 -13.96
CA LYS A 105 -9.30 15.66 -14.52
C LYS A 105 -9.54 15.58 -16.02
N ALA A 106 -8.67 14.87 -16.75
CA ALA A 106 -8.79 14.67 -18.17
C ALA A 106 -9.77 13.54 -18.55
N HIS A 107 -9.92 12.50 -17.72
CA HIS A 107 -10.64 11.27 -18.03
C HIS A 107 -11.87 11.02 -17.14
N ILE A 108 -12.40 12.08 -16.52
CA ILE A 108 -13.56 11.99 -15.63
C ILE A 108 -14.80 11.35 -16.29
N ARG A 109 -14.98 11.61 -17.58
CA ARG A 109 -16.11 11.06 -18.35
C ARG A 109 -15.96 9.55 -18.58
N ASP A 110 -14.73 9.09 -18.79
CA ASP A 110 -14.42 7.68 -19.05
C ASP A 110 -14.62 6.83 -17.79
N LEU A 111 -14.52 7.47 -16.62
CA LEU A 111 -14.80 6.85 -15.33
C LEU A 111 -16.29 6.79 -14.97
N GLY A 112 -17.15 7.45 -15.74
CA GLY A 112 -18.59 7.53 -15.43
C GLY A 112 -18.88 8.25 -14.11
N ILE A 113 -18.04 9.19 -13.72
CA ILE A 113 -18.15 9.93 -12.46
C ILE A 113 -18.93 11.23 -12.73
N ASP A 114 -20.07 11.42 -12.04
CA ASP A 114 -20.89 12.62 -12.14
C ASP A 114 -20.31 13.83 -11.38
N ARG A 115 -19.41 13.56 -10.44
CA ARG A 115 -18.75 14.59 -9.63
C ARG A 115 -17.55 15.19 -10.38
N ASP A 116 -17.58 16.47 -10.71
CA ASP A 116 -16.44 17.14 -11.32
C ASP A 116 -15.32 17.36 -10.28
N PRO A 117 -14.12 16.75 -10.45
CA PRO A 117 -13.01 16.91 -9.52
C PRO A 117 -12.55 18.37 -9.35
N ARG A 118 -12.90 19.25 -10.30
CA ARG A 118 -12.60 20.69 -10.20
C ARG A 118 -13.44 21.42 -9.14
N GLN A 119 -14.50 20.79 -8.64
CA GLN A 119 -15.38 21.35 -7.59
C GLN A 119 -15.04 20.82 -6.19
N TYR A 120 -13.96 20.01 -6.06
CA TYR A 120 -13.54 19.41 -4.81
C TYR A 120 -12.05 19.65 -4.55
N ASP A 121 -11.70 19.88 -3.30
CA ASP A 121 -10.32 19.89 -2.84
C ASP A 121 -9.99 18.49 -2.28
N PHE A 122 -8.79 17.99 -2.61
CA PHE A 122 -8.30 16.68 -2.22
C PHE A 122 -7.15 16.83 -1.23
N THR A 123 -7.37 16.41 -0.01
CA THR A 123 -6.32 16.35 1.01
C THR A 123 -5.75 14.94 1.02
N ILE A 124 -4.44 14.80 0.79
CA ILE A 124 -3.79 13.51 0.56
C ILE A 124 -2.62 13.31 1.49
N GLN A 125 -2.53 12.11 2.07
CA GLN A 125 -1.43 11.68 2.91
C GLN A 125 -0.94 10.30 2.45
N ALA A 126 0.37 10.09 2.46
CA ALA A 126 0.96 8.76 2.34
C ALA A 126 1.62 8.40 3.68
N VAL A 127 1.01 7.44 4.37
CA VAL A 127 1.53 6.92 5.65
C VAL A 127 2.50 5.79 5.34
N ASN A 128 3.75 5.97 5.71
CA ASN A 128 4.77 4.94 5.54
C ASN A 128 4.62 3.86 6.63
N LEU A 129 4.54 2.61 6.24
CA LEU A 129 4.32 1.49 7.14
C LEU A 129 5.61 0.71 7.49
N ASN A 130 6.69 0.88 6.74
CA ASN A 130 7.94 0.12 6.92
C ASN A 130 9.21 0.98 7.00
N GLN A 131 9.08 2.25 7.35
CA GLN A 131 10.20 3.18 7.61
C GLN A 131 11.12 3.50 6.40
N ALA A 132 10.67 3.33 5.17
CA ALA A 132 11.38 3.81 4.00
C ALA A 132 11.25 5.34 3.86
N LYS A 133 12.17 5.99 3.16
CA LYS A 133 12.21 7.46 3.06
C LYS A 133 11.42 7.99 1.87
N GLU A 134 11.42 7.27 0.77
CA GLU A 134 10.81 7.66 -0.49
C GLU A 134 9.97 6.52 -1.08
N GLY A 135 9.13 6.85 -2.06
CA GLY A 135 8.28 5.89 -2.75
C GLY A 135 8.04 6.30 -4.20
N ALA A 136 9.00 6.04 -5.09
CA ALA A 136 8.79 6.12 -6.52
C ALA A 136 7.81 5.04 -7.00
N GLU A 137 7.29 5.21 -8.22
CA GLU A 137 6.39 4.25 -8.87
C GLU A 137 5.06 4.05 -8.13
N THR A 138 4.45 5.17 -7.68
CA THR A 138 3.19 5.20 -6.90
C THR A 138 2.05 5.97 -7.58
N ALA A 139 2.23 6.44 -8.82
CA ALA A 139 1.24 7.29 -9.50
C ALA A 139 -0.11 6.58 -9.67
N ILE A 140 -0.14 5.28 -9.97
CA ILE A 140 -1.36 4.49 -10.08
C ILE A 140 -2.09 4.41 -8.74
N ALA A 141 -1.37 4.24 -7.64
CA ALA A 141 -1.99 4.19 -6.31
C ALA A 141 -2.59 5.55 -5.91
N PHE A 142 -1.92 6.66 -6.21
CA PHE A 142 -2.50 7.99 -6.03
C PHE A 142 -3.77 8.17 -6.87
N PHE A 143 -3.75 7.75 -8.12
CA PHE A 143 -4.92 7.82 -9.00
C PHE A 143 -6.10 7.02 -8.43
N ILE A 144 -5.87 5.77 -8.00
CA ILE A 144 -6.90 4.92 -7.40
C ILE A 144 -7.46 5.56 -6.12
N SER A 145 -6.59 6.12 -5.27
CA SER A 145 -7.00 6.80 -4.04
C SER A 145 -7.91 8.02 -4.33
N LEU A 146 -7.56 8.84 -5.32
CA LEU A 146 -8.39 9.97 -5.78
C LEU A 146 -9.75 9.52 -6.30
N VAL A 147 -9.78 8.51 -7.18
CA VAL A 147 -11.01 7.95 -7.76
C VAL A 147 -11.90 7.34 -6.67
N SER A 148 -11.32 6.52 -5.80
CA SER A 148 -12.01 5.88 -4.67
C SER A 148 -12.67 6.92 -3.75
N ALA A 149 -11.95 8.00 -3.42
CA ALA A 149 -12.46 9.09 -2.59
C ALA A 149 -13.60 9.86 -3.28
N LEU A 150 -13.45 10.15 -4.58
CA LEU A 150 -14.45 10.91 -5.35
C LEU A 150 -15.74 10.10 -5.56
N LEU A 151 -15.61 8.79 -5.76
CA LEU A 151 -16.75 7.86 -5.87
C LEU A 151 -17.35 7.46 -4.52
N GLU A 152 -16.69 7.79 -3.40
CA GLU A 152 -17.03 7.31 -2.05
C GLU A 152 -17.09 5.76 -1.98
N ARG A 153 -16.24 5.11 -2.76
CA ARG A 153 -16.19 3.65 -2.86
C ARG A 153 -14.84 3.10 -2.36
N PRO A 154 -14.84 2.25 -1.33
CA PRO A 154 -13.61 1.69 -0.78
C PRO A 154 -12.92 0.77 -1.77
N THR A 155 -11.60 0.63 -1.63
CA THR A 155 -10.80 -0.39 -2.29
C THR A 155 -10.83 -1.70 -1.49
N ASP A 156 -10.47 -2.81 -2.12
CA ASP A 156 -10.29 -4.09 -1.44
C ASP A 156 -9.16 -3.95 -0.39
N PRO A 157 -9.45 -4.24 0.89
CA PRO A 157 -8.50 -4.01 2.00
C PRO A 157 -7.31 -4.97 2.00
N THR A 158 -7.31 -6.00 1.17
CA THR A 158 -6.21 -6.96 1.04
C THR A 158 -5.39 -6.76 -0.23
N THR A 159 -5.72 -5.74 -1.02
CA THR A 159 -5.06 -5.43 -2.29
C THR A 159 -3.99 -4.38 -2.12
N VAL A 160 -2.81 -4.67 -2.64
CA VAL A 160 -1.68 -3.72 -2.76
C VAL A 160 -1.52 -3.31 -4.21
N VAL A 161 -1.20 -2.06 -4.45
CA VAL A 161 -1.00 -1.49 -5.78
C VAL A 161 0.46 -1.13 -5.99
N THR A 162 0.99 -1.44 -7.16
CA THR A 162 2.30 -0.96 -7.61
C THR A 162 2.18 -0.48 -9.05
N GLY A 163 2.84 0.60 -9.40
CA GLY A 163 2.87 1.08 -10.78
C GLY A 163 3.04 2.57 -10.92
N GLU A 164 3.67 2.93 -12.02
CA GLU A 164 3.89 4.30 -12.46
C GLU A 164 3.16 4.56 -13.77
N MET A 165 2.77 5.80 -13.98
CA MET A 165 2.17 6.24 -15.23
C MET A 165 2.61 7.64 -15.62
N SER A 166 2.63 7.90 -16.92
CA SER A 166 2.76 9.26 -17.45
C SER A 166 1.48 10.06 -17.26
N VAL A 167 1.54 11.39 -17.42
CA VAL A 167 0.38 12.28 -17.39
C VAL A 167 -0.70 11.91 -18.43
N LYS A 168 -0.35 11.14 -19.46
CA LYS A 168 -1.25 10.61 -20.49
C LYS A 168 -1.76 9.19 -20.17
N GLY A 169 -1.41 8.62 -19.03
CA GLY A 169 -1.85 7.29 -18.60
C GLY A 169 -1.03 6.13 -19.20
N MET A 170 0.09 6.41 -19.86
CA MET A 170 0.98 5.36 -20.33
C MET A 170 1.64 4.68 -19.13
N LEU A 171 1.44 3.37 -19.00
CA LEU A 171 2.01 2.59 -17.92
C LEU A 171 3.52 2.38 -18.12
N HIS A 172 4.22 2.35 -17.01
CA HIS A 172 5.65 2.03 -16.96
C HIS A 172 5.86 0.72 -16.21
N ARG A 173 6.80 -0.08 -16.69
CA ARG A 173 7.27 -1.28 -16.00
C ARG A 173 7.90 -0.87 -14.67
N VAL A 174 7.50 -1.52 -13.57
CA VAL A 174 8.12 -1.31 -12.26
C VAL A 174 9.32 -2.22 -12.08
N ALA A 175 10.31 -1.73 -11.33
CA ALA A 175 11.49 -2.50 -10.99
C ALA A 175 11.23 -3.47 -9.83
N SER A 176 12.07 -4.51 -9.70
CA SER A 176 12.10 -5.43 -8.54
C SER A 176 10.75 -6.07 -8.26
N LEU A 177 10.07 -6.61 -9.29
CA LEU A 177 8.75 -7.21 -9.11
C LEU A 177 8.75 -8.38 -8.11
N PRO A 178 9.70 -9.34 -8.14
CA PRO A 178 9.73 -10.44 -7.16
C PRO A 178 9.77 -9.94 -5.71
N GLU A 179 10.62 -8.97 -5.42
CA GLU A 179 10.78 -8.40 -4.07
C GLU A 179 9.53 -7.61 -3.65
N ARG A 180 8.82 -6.96 -4.59
CA ARG A 180 7.54 -6.29 -4.31
C ARG A 180 6.47 -7.28 -3.91
N LEU A 181 6.37 -8.40 -4.61
CA LEU A 181 5.41 -9.46 -4.29
C LEU A 181 5.73 -10.10 -2.95
N GLU A 182 7.00 -10.30 -2.66
CA GLU A 182 7.44 -10.84 -1.36
C GLU A 182 7.08 -9.89 -0.21
N LEU A 183 7.38 -8.59 -0.34
CA LEU A 183 6.99 -7.59 0.65
C LEU A 183 5.46 -7.54 0.85
N ALA A 184 4.69 -7.60 -0.23
CA ALA A 184 3.23 -7.62 -0.15
C ALA A 184 2.72 -8.86 0.61
N ARG A 185 3.28 -10.04 0.32
CA ARG A 185 2.97 -11.31 0.98
C ARG A 185 3.27 -11.24 2.48
N GLU A 186 4.46 -10.77 2.84
CA GLU A 186 4.88 -10.63 4.24
C GLU A 186 4.03 -9.61 5.00
N ALA A 187 3.59 -8.55 4.33
CA ALA A 187 2.69 -7.55 4.90
C ALA A 187 1.26 -8.08 5.13
N GLY A 188 0.87 -9.21 4.53
CA GLY A 188 -0.45 -9.81 4.68
C GLY A 188 -1.40 -9.55 3.51
N ALA A 189 -0.93 -9.01 2.39
CA ALA A 189 -1.73 -8.85 1.19
C ALA A 189 -2.15 -10.20 0.61
N LYS A 190 -3.32 -10.24 -0.02
CA LYS A 190 -3.81 -11.38 -0.80
C LYS A 190 -3.78 -11.14 -2.29
N ARG A 191 -3.80 -9.89 -2.72
CA ARG A 191 -3.78 -9.46 -4.12
C ARG A 191 -2.77 -8.35 -4.34
N VAL A 192 -2.12 -8.36 -5.51
CA VAL A 192 -1.27 -7.24 -5.94
C VAL A 192 -1.66 -6.83 -7.36
N LEU A 193 -1.97 -5.56 -7.54
CA LEU A 193 -2.19 -4.95 -8.85
C LEU A 193 -0.86 -4.55 -9.47
N ILE A 194 -0.61 -5.06 -10.68
CA ILE A 194 0.67 -4.98 -11.38
C ILE A 194 0.45 -4.47 -12.80
N PRO A 195 1.27 -3.55 -13.32
CA PRO A 195 1.21 -3.15 -14.73
C PRO A 195 1.39 -4.34 -15.67
N SER A 196 0.63 -4.37 -16.76
CA SER A 196 0.73 -5.42 -17.79
C SER A 196 2.13 -5.53 -18.42
N GLU A 197 2.93 -4.46 -18.37
CA GLU A 197 4.31 -4.37 -18.80
C GLU A 197 5.25 -5.31 -18.00
N ASN A 198 4.84 -5.70 -16.79
CA ASN A 198 5.59 -6.62 -15.93
C ASN A 198 5.23 -8.10 -16.11
N LYS A 199 4.41 -8.48 -17.07
CA LYS A 199 3.99 -9.89 -17.24
C LYS A 199 5.15 -10.88 -17.34
N ARG A 200 6.24 -10.47 -18.00
CA ARG A 200 7.42 -11.33 -18.17
C ARG A 200 8.19 -11.55 -16.87
N ASP A 201 8.10 -10.62 -15.94
CA ASP A 201 8.83 -10.68 -14.66
C ASP A 201 8.26 -11.72 -13.69
N LEU A 202 7.05 -12.23 -13.96
CA LEU A 202 6.48 -13.32 -13.16
C LEU A 202 7.31 -14.61 -13.23
N ALA A 203 8.07 -14.82 -14.29
CA ALA A 203 8.96 -15.97 -14.40
C ALA A 203 10.06 -16.00 -13.32
N ASP A 204 10.38 -14.83 -12.77
CA ASP A 204 11.43 -14.67 -11.75
C ASP A 204 10.85 -14.71 -10.32
N VAL A 205 9.52 -14.83 -10.18
CA VAL A 205 8.84 -14.86 -8.87
C VAL A 205 8.79 -16.29 -8.33
N PRO A 206 9.19 -16.51 -7.06
CA PRO A 206 9.10 -17.84 -6.45
C PRO A 206 7.66 -18.38 -6.41
N ASP A 207 7.50 -19.67 -6.68
CA ASP A 207 6.19 -20.36 -6.64
C ASP A 207 5.49 -20.22 -5.28
N GLU A 208 6.25 -20.23 -4.18
CA GLU A 208 5.72 -20.06 -2.84
C GLU A 208 4.98 -18.72 -2.68
N THR A 209 5.52 -17.65 -3.26
CA THR A 209 4.90 -16.32 -3.25
C THR A 209 3.62 -16.33 -4.07
N LEU A 210 3.63 -16.90 -5.27
CA LEU A 210 2.46 -16.98 -6.15
C LEU A 210 1.34 -17.87 -5.59
N ASN A 211 1.66 -18.88 -4.79
CA ASN A 211 0.66 -19.74 -4.15
C ASN A 211 -0.14 -19.01 -3.05
N ARG A 212 0.38 -17.94 -2.49
CA ARG A 212 -0.25 -17.18 -1.38
C ARG A 212 -0.75 -15.80 -1.77
N LEU A 213 -0.34 -15.31 -2.94
CA LEU A 213 -0.59 -13.97 -3.40
C LEU A 213 -1.09 -14.00 -4.84
N GLN A 214 -2.23 -13.39 -5.10
CA GLN A 214 -2.82 -13.30 -6.43
C GLN A 214 -2.28 -12.07 -7.17
N PRO A 215 -1.41 -12.22 -8.19
CA PRO A 215 -1.06 -11.13 -9.08
C PRO A 215 -2.23 -10.83 -10.02
N VAL A 216 -2.61 -9.56 -10.12
CA VAL A 216 -3.68 -9.07 -11.00
C VAL A 216 -3.12 -7.99 -11.90
N PHE A 217 -3.08 -8.26 -13.19
CA PHE A 217 -2.57 -7.30 -14.16
C PHE A 217 -3.63 -6.30 -14.59
N TYR A 218 -3.24 -5.05 -14.73
CA TYR A 218 -4.05 -4.00 -15.32
C TYR A 218 -3.39 -3.42 -16.57
N THR A 219 -4.19 -2.93 -17.51
CA THR A 219 -3.75 -2.46 -18.83
C THR A 219 -3.71 -0.94 -18.96
N ASP A 220 -4.41 -0.25 -18.09
CA ASP A 220 -4.51 1.20 -18.04
C ASP A 220 -4.93 1.66 -16.64
N PRO A 221 -4.81 2.96 -16.30
CA PRO A 221 -5.13 3.46 -14.97
C PRO A 221 -6.60 3.26 -14.56
N ILE A 222 -7.54 3.37 -15.50
CA ILE A 222 -8.99 3.18 -15.23
C ILE A 222 -9.26 1.72 -14.87
N ASN A 223 -8.68 0.78 -15.63
CA ASN A 223 -8.76 -0.63 -15.34
C ASN A 223 -8.16 -0.97 -13.97
N ALA A 224 -7.05 -0.32 -13.60
CA ALA A 224 -6.47 -0.48 -12.27
C ALA A 224 -7.44 -0.04 -11.16
N ALA A 225 -8.11 1.10 -11.32
CA ALA A 225 -9.07 1.60 -10.34
C ALA A 225 -10.30 0.67 -10.20
N ILE A 226 -10.85 0.20 -11.31
CA ILE A 226 -11.96 -0.76 -11.35
C ILE A 226 -11.59 -2.03 -10.58
N ARG A 227 -10.42 -2.61 -10.86
CA ARG A 227 -9.94 -3.82 -10.20
C ARG A 227 -9.64 -3.62 -8.72
N ALA A 228 -9.12 -2.47 -8.32
CA ALA A 228 -8.84 -2.15 -6.92
C ALA A 228 -10.11 -2.03 -6.08
N MET A 229 -11.20 -1.52 -6.68
CA MET A 229 -12.50 -1.37 -6.03
C MET A 229 -13.41 -2.60 -6.17
N GLY A 230 -12.95 -3.68 -6.83
CA GLY A 230 -13.75 -4.89 -7.07
C GLY A 230 -15.01 -4.62 -7.91
N ILE A 231 -14.93 -3.70 -8.85
CA ILE A 231 -15.99 -3.44 -9.85
C ILE A 231 -15.64 -4.31 -11.05
N GLU A 232 -16.33 -5.43 -11.20
CA GLU A 232 -16.25 -6.30 -12.39
C GLU A 232 -17.47 -6.11 -13.28
#